data_5d09228cfd77df33bb72db4d63448c74
#
_entry.id   5d09228cfd77df33bb72db4d63448c74
#
_cell.length_a   1.000
_cell.length_b   1.000
_cell.length_c   1.000
_cell.angle_alpha   90.00
_cell.angle_beta   90.00
_cell.angle_gamma   90.00
#
_symmetry.space_group_name_H-M   'P 1'
#
loop_
_entity.id
_entity.type
_entity.pdbx_description
1 polymer ?
#
loop_
_entity_poly.entity_id
_entity_poly.type
_entity_poly.pdbx_seq_one_letter_code
_entity_poly.pdbx_strand_id
1 'polypeptide(L)'
;MAKRSISKGVIKDIVIVAVAVLLIWIGLQAAFGTQNPFYVVASGSMIPVLQVYDIIIIQGHEPFEEVQVGDIIVFDRPSDHNRVIVHRVESILNEDPKTVRTQGDANPSWIRGTDYPITEEEYIGKVAYIIPQVGYITQILKPPMNYIIIAIVIGIMIIKQFTNKKKDVEDVISKETLKELSDIGKSEVDKEYSEDVKISEITENKENDFEKSKEDKEND
;
A
#
# COMPACT_ATOMS: atom_id res chain seq x y z
N MET A 1 -28.69 -9.08 -2.03
CA MET A 1 -27.21 -8.91 -2.02
C MET A 1 -26.82 -7.95 -3.13
N ALA A 2 -26.47 -6.70 -2.82
CA ALA A 2 -26.08 -5.72 -3.82
C ALA A 2 -24.66 -6.04 -4.33
N LYS A 3 -24.53 -6.42 -5.60
CA LYS A 3 -23.25 -6.53 -6.31
C LYS A 3 -22.62 -5.12 -6.34
N ARG A 4 -21.64 -4.85 -5.48
CA ARG A 4 -20.79 -3.65 -5.61
C ARG A 4 -20.02 -3.77 -6.93
N SER A 5 -20.47 -3.05 -7.93
CA SER A 5 -19.70 -2.86 -9.18
C SER A 5 -18.43 -2.08 -8.81
N ILE A 6 -17.25 -2.68 -9.01
CA ILE A 6 -15.98 -1.97 -8.89
C ILE A 6 -16.00 -0.87 -9.94
N SER A 7 -15.81 0.38 -9.50
CA SER A 7 -15.77 1.54 -10.39
C SER A 7 -14.68 1.34 -11.46
N LYS A 8 -14.99 1.67 -12.72
CA LYS A 8 -14.03 1.63 -13.84
C LYS A 8 -12.73 2.42 -13.53
N GLY A 9 -12.83 3.47 -12.70
CA GLY A 9 -11.68 4.22 -12.19
C GLY A 9 -10.75 3.37 -11.34
N VAL A 10 -11.28 2.63 -10.38
CA VAL A 10 -10.48 1.75 -9.50
C VAL A 10 -9.76 0.66 -10.30
N ILE A 11 -10.42 0.07 -11.30
CA ILE A 11 -9.79 -0.92 -12.18
C ILE A 11 -8.62 -0.29 -12.95
N LYS A 12 -8.82 0.91 -13.52
CA LYS A 12 -7.77 1.65 -14.21
C LYS A 12 -6.57 1.92 -13.31
N ASP A 13 -6.79 2.38 -12.08
CA ASP A 13 -5.71 2.68 -11.12
C ASP A 13 -4.93 1.41 -10.74
N ILE A 14 -5.62 0.29 -10.50
CA ILE A 14 -4.99 -1.02 -10.25
C ILE A 14 -4.13 -1.45 -11.43
N VAL A 15 -4.62 -1.31 -12.66
CA VAL A 15 -3.86 -1.68 -13.88
C VAL A 15 -2.61 -0.81 -14.03
N ILE A 16 -2.72 0.51 -13.79
CA ILE A 16 -1.57 1.43 -13.85
C ILE A 16 -0.50 1.02 -12.85
N VAL A 17 -0.89 0.75 -11.60
CA VAL A 17 0.04 0.31 -10.55
C VAL A 17 0.68 -1.04 -10.91
N ALA A 18 -0.11 -2.00 -11.39
CA ALA A 18 0.41 -3.31 -11.79
C ALA A 18 1.43 -3.21 -12.94
N VAL A 19 1.15 -2.38 -13.95
CA VAL A 19 2.07 -2.14 -15.08
C VAL A 19 3.34 -1.44 -14.58
N ALA A 20 3.22 -0.44 -13.71
CA ALA A 20 4.38 0.26 -13.14
C ALA A 20 5.29 -0.70 -12.36
N VAL A 21 4.73 -1.56 -11.50
CA VAL A 21 5.48 -2.57 -10.75
C VAL A 21 6.17 -3.56 -11.68
N LEU A 22 5.49 -4.01 -12.74
CA LEU A 22 6.06 -4.91 -13.74
C LEU A 22 7.24 -4.27 -14.47
N LEU A 23 7.10 -3.01 -14.89
CA LEU A 23 8.18 -2.28 -15.58
C LEU A 23 9.39 -2.06 -14.66
N ILE A 24 9.16 -1.73 -13.37
CA ILE A 24 10.24 -1.61 -12.39
C ILE A 24 10.94 -2.96 -12.22
N TRP A 25 10.20 -4.06 -12.11
CA TRP A 25 10.77 -5.40 -11.96
C TRP A 25 11.63 -5.81 -13.16
N ILE A 26 11.13 -5.62 -14.39
CA ILE A 26 11.88 -5.87 -15.63
C ILE A 26 13.14 -4.97 -15.69
N GLY A 27 12.99 -3.70 -15.31
CA GLY A 27 14.12 -2.77 -15.26
C GLY A 27 15.20 -3.20 -14.28
N LEU A 28 14.82 -3.73 -13.10
CA LEU A 28 15.77 -4.27 -12.11
C LEU A 28 16.48 -5.53 -12.66
N GLN A 29 15.76 -6.46 -13.26
CA GLN A 29 16.37 -7.65 -13.87
C GLN A 29 17.38 -7.27 -14.95
N ALA A 30 17.04 -6.31 -15.81
CA ALA A 30 17.94 -5.81 -16.84
C ALA A 30 19.17 -5.08 -16.25
N ALA A 31 18.96 -4.28 -15.19
CA ALA A 31 20.05 -3.52 -14.56
C ALA A 31 21.05 -4.41 -13.80
N PHE A 32 20.58 -5.51 -13.21
CA PHE A 32 21.43 -6.44 -12.45
C PHE A 32 21.83 -7.69 -13.23
N GLY A 33 21.30 -7.92 -14.45
CA GLY A 33 21.65 -9.06 -15.29
C GLY A 33 21.23 -10.42 -14.74
N THR A 34 20.26 -10.47 -13.86
CA THR A 34 19.78 -11.71 -13.23
C THR A 34 18.27 -11.68 -13.01
N GLN A 35 17.66 -12.86 -13.05
CA GLN A 35 16.21 -12.99 -12.83
C GLN A 35 15.79 -12.59 -11.41
N ASN A 36 16.64 -12.85 -10.41
CA ASN A 36 16.40 -12.53 -9.00
C ASN A 36 17.60 -11.78 -8.44
N PRO A 37 17.61 -10.44 -8.47
CA PRO A 37 18.73 -9.66 -7.94
C PRO A 37 18.82 -9.61 -6.41
N PHE A 38 17.79 -10.07 -5.67
CA PHE A 38 17.72 -9.94 -4.22
C PHE A 38 17.60 -11.32 -3.56
N TYR A 39 18.49 -11.60 -2.60
CA TYR A 39 18.41 -12.78 -1.76
C TYR A 39 18.47 -12.40 -0.28
N VAL A 40 17.76 -13.16 0.55
CA VAL A 40 17.83 -13.02 2.02
C VAL A 40 18.74 -14.10 2.55
N VAL A 41 19.77 -13.71 3.30
CA VAL A 41 20.70 -14.65 3.96
C VAL A 41 19.97 -15.46 5.01
N ALA A 42 19.93 -16.77 4.81
CA ALA A 42 19.14 -17.70 5.63
C ALA A 42 19.94 -18.42 6.72
N SER A 43 21.27 -18.42 6.62
CA SER A 43 22.15 -19.15 7.54
C SER A 43 23.38 -18.32 7.94
N GLY A 44 24.07 -18.75 9.00
CA GLY A 44 25.25 -18.06 9.51
C GLY A 44 26.59 -18.50 8.89
N SER A 45 26.58 -19.23 7.76
CA SER A 45 27.79 -19.75 7.14
C SER A 45 28.79 -18.67 6.69
N MET A 46 28.32 -17.45 6.50
CA MET A 46 29.14 -16.31 6.05
C MET A 46 29.39 -15.26 7.16
N ILE A 47 29.11 -15.58 8.43
CA ILE A 47 29.45 -14.72 9.56
C ILE A 47 30.99 -14.59 9.67
N PRO A 48 31.54 -13.40 9.92
CA PRO A 48 30.87 -12.16 10.30
C PRO A 48 30.44 -11.25 9.13
N VAL A 49 30.78 -11.59 7.89
CA VAL A 49 30.60 -10.70 6.72
C VAL A 49 29.13 -10.57 6.32
N LEU A 50 28.39 -11.67 6.32
CA LEU A 50 26.93 -11.68 6.11
C LEU A 50 26.24 -12.23 7.35
N GLN A 51 25.29 -11.46 7.86
CA GLN A 51 24.44 -11.87 8.98
C GLN A 51 23.16 -12.52 8.48
N VAL A 52 22.55 -13.37 9.31
CA VAL A 52 21.22 -13.91 9.02
C VAL A 52 20.24 -12.76 8.91
N TYR A 53 19.38 -12.79 7.88
CA TYR A 53 18.42 -11.73 7.49
C TYR A 53 19.03 -10.50 6.82
N ASP A 54 20.31 -10.49 6.47
CA ASP A 54 20.80 -9.51 5.51
C ASP A 54 20.14 -9.75 4.15
N ILE A 55 19.90 -8.67 3.41
CA ILE A 55 19.55 -8.76 1.99
C ILE A 55 20.83 -8.51 1.20
N ILE A 56 21.19 -9.44 0.33
CA ILE A 56 22.26 -9.28 -0.63
C ILE A 56 21.70 -8.93 -2.00
N ILE A 57 22.36 -7.99 -2.66
CA ILE A 57 22.08 -7.62 -4.05
C ILE A 57 23.19 -8.20 -4.90
N ILE A 58 22.79 -9.00 -5.89
CA ILE A 58 23.74 -9.67 -6.77
C ILE A 58 23.75 -9.03 -8.16
N GLN A 59 24.91 -9.11 -8.79
CA GLN A 59 25.15 -8.70 -10.16
C GLN A 59 25.51 -9.93 -10.98
N GLY A 60 24.66 -10.25 -11.97
CA GLY A 60 24.83 -11.38 -12.88
C GLY A 60 25.46 -11.01 -14.22
N HIS A 61 25.83 -9.74 -14.43
CA HIS A 61 26.51 -9.30 -15.64
C HIS A 61 28.01 -9.63 -15.67
N GLU A 62 28.61 -9.90 -14.48
CA GLU A 62 30.01 -10.35 -14.46
C GLU A 62 30.07 -11.80 -14.96
N PRO A 63 30.84 -12.05 -16.05
CA PRO A 63 31.06 -13.41 -16.54
C PRO A 63 31.74 -14.27 -15.48
N PHE A 64 31.43 -15.57 -15.46
CA PHE A 64 32.05 -16.49 -14.50
C PHE A 64 33.56 -16.55 -14.63
N GLU A 65 34.09 -16.29 -15.82
CA GLU A 65 35.51 -16.22 -16.13
C GLU A 65 36.24 -15.13 -15.38
N GLU A 66 35.56 -14.04 -14.99
CA GLU A 66 36.13 -12.92 -14.25
C GLU A 66 36.10 -13.11 -12.72
N VAL A 67 35.43 -14.15 -12.24
CA VAL A 67 35.39 -14.48 -10.80
C VAL A 67 36.79 -14.78 -10.28
N GLN A 68 37.13 -14.15 -9.13
CA GLN A 68 38.44 -14.27 -8.50
C GLN A 68 38.36 -14.87 -7.09
N VAL A 69 39.49 -15.35 -6.59
CA VAL A 69 39.62 -15.79 -5.20
C VAL A 69 39.33 -14.59 -4.26
N GLY A 70 38.45 -14.81 -3.29
CA GLY A 70 37.99 -13.79 -2.35
C GLY A 70 36.63 -13.18 -2.70
N ASP A 71 36.12 -13.34 -3.92
CA ASP A 71 34.78 -12.90 -4.30
C ASP A 71 33.72 -13.68 -3.54
N ILE A 72 32.64 -12.99 -3.19
CA ILE A 72 31.43 -13.64 -2.63
C ILE A 72 30.46 -13.85 -3.78
N ILE A 73 30.20 -15.12 -4.10
CA ILE A 73 29.33 -15.51 -5.19
C ILE A 73 28.07 -16.22 -4.71
N VAL A 74 27.03 -16.09 -5.52
CA VAL A 74 25.75 -16.80 -5.34
C VAL A 74 25.66 -17.83 -6.44
N PHE A 75 25.33 -19.05 -6.08
CA PHE A 75 25.30 -20.18 -7.00
C PHE A 75 24.30 -21.24 -6.56
N ASP A 76 23.84 -22.05 -7.49
CA ASP A 76 23.04 -23.22 -7.19
C ASP A 76 23.91 -24.33 -6.62
N ARG A 77 23.42 -25.07 -5.63
CA ARG A 77 24.16 -26.17 -5.04
C ARG A 77 24.45 -27.26 -6.08
N PRO A 78 25.74 -27.61 -6.34
CA PRO A 78 26.10 -28.54 -7.41
C PRO A 78 25.47 -29.93 -7.31
N SER A 79 25.19 -30.42 -6.07
CA SER A 79 24.72 -31.80 -5.89
C SER A 79 23.28 -32.04 -6.36
N ASP A 80 22.41 -31.02 -6.37
CA ASP A 80 20.98 -31.20 -6.65
C ASP A 80 20.25 -29.95 -7.17
N HIS A 81 20.92 -28.79 -7.25
CA HIS A 81 20.37 -27.49 -7.67
C HIS A 81 19.09 -27.06 -6.89
N ASN A 82 18.87 -27.65 -5.70
CA ASN A 82 17.66 -27.37 -4.89
C ASN A 82 17.83 -26.21 -3.92
N ARG A 83 19.04 -25.64 -3.82
CA ARG A 83 19.35 -24.54 -2.91
C ARG A 83 20.30 -23.56 -3.56
N VAL A 84 19.97 -22.30 -3.38
CA VAL A 84 20.91 -21.20 -3.65
C VAL A 84 21.83 -21.04 -2.45
N ILE A 85 23.12 -21.01 -2.71
CA ILE A 85 24.21 -20.86 -1.72
C ILE A 85 24.91 -19.52 -1.96
N VAL A 86 25.35 -18.89 -0.90
CA VAL A 86 26.22 -17.72 -0.95
C VAL A 86 27.47 -18.01 -0.12
N HIS A 87 28.61 -18.16 -0.79
CA HIS A 87 29.90 -18.42 -0.15
C HIS A 87 31.02 -17.65 -0.84
N ARG A 88 32.19 -17.62 -0.21
CA ARG A 88 33.39 -16.99 -0.75
C ARG A 88 34.19 -17.95 -1.60
N VAL A 89 34.67 -17.49 -2.73
CA VAL A 89 35.63 -18.24 -3.57
C VAL A 89 36.93 -18.42 -2.80
N GLU A 90 37.23 -19.66 -2.46
CA GLU A 90 38.46 -20.03 -1.72
C GLU A 90 39.60 -20.35 -2.68
N SER A 91 39.32 -21.00 -3.80
CA SER A 91 40.34 -21.34 -4.79
C SER A 91 39.76 -21.56 -6.18
N ILE A 92 40.58 -21.25 -7.21
CA ILE A 92 40.34 -21.62 -8.59
C ILE A 92 41.08 -22.93 -8.83
N LEU A 93 40.38 -23.97 -9.22
CA LEU A 93 40.93 -25.32 -9.39
C LEU A 93 41.30 -25.64 -10.84
N ASN A 94 40.58 -25.04 -11.78
CA ASN A 94 40.84 -25.12 -13.21
C ASN A 94 40.47 -23.78 -13.87
N GLU A 95 41.22 -23.37 -14.86
CA GLU A 95 40.95 -22.13 -15.60
C GLU A 95 40.18 -22.38 -16.89
N ASP A 96 40.32 -23.59 -17.52
CA ASP A 96 39.64 -23.94 -18.76
C ASP A 96 39.26 -25.44 -18.77
N PRO A 97 37.95 -25.80 -18.68
CA PRO A 97 36.86 -24.90 -18.24
C PRO A 97 37.03 -24.45 -16.79
N LYS A 98 36.69 -23.16 -16.51
CA LYS A 98 36.84 -22.60 -15.19
C LYS A 98 36.04 -23.38 -14.16
N THR A 99 36.69 -23.75 -13.07
CA THR A 99 36.09 -24.47 -11.95
C THR A 99 36.60 -23.87 -10.65
N VAL A 100 35.71 -23.44 -9.78
CA VAL A 100 36.08 -22.87 -8.49
C VAL A 100 35.58 -23.72 -7.34
N ARG A 101 36.22 -23.55 -6.21
CA ARG A 101 35.78 -24.05 -4.90
C ARG A 101 35.49 -22.86 -4.01
N THR A 102 34.34 -22.93 -3.31
CA THR A 102 33.93 -21.94 -2.34
C THR A 102 34.03 -22.46 -0.92
N GLN A 103 33.91 -21.55 0.04
CA GLN A 103 33.78 -21.88 1.46
C GLN A 103 33.01 -20.77 2.16
N GLY A 104 32.14 -21.14 3.11
CA GLY A 104 31.50 -20.17 3.99
C GLY A 104 32.51 -19.64 5.01
N ASP A 105 32.53 -18.33 5.25
CA ASP A 105 33.49 -17.67 6.13
C ASP A 105 33.50 -18.21 7.58
N ALA A 106 32.33 -18.71 8.05
CA ALA A 106 32.19 -19.35 9.36
C ALA A 106 32.42 -20.87 9.34
N ASN A 107 32.58 -21.49 8.18
CA ASN A 107 32.75 -22.92 8.08
C ASN A 107 34.23 -23.33 8.31
N PRO A 108 34.46 -24.41 9.04
CA PRO A 108 35.86 -24.86 9.28
C PRO A 108 36.50 -25.40 8.01
N SER A 109 35.75 -25.82 7.02
CA SER A 109 36.23 -26.31 5.72
C SER A 109 35.08 -26.25 4.69
N TRP A 110 35.45 -26.38 3.41
CA TRP A 110 34.49 -26.53 2.32
C TRP A 110 33.68 -27.83 2.44
N ILE A 111 32.48 -27.85 1.89
CA ILE A 111 31.51 -28.96 1.98
C ILE A 111 31.36 -29.58 0.58
N ARG A 112 31.73 -30.88 0.46
CA ARG A 112 31.59 -31.61 -0.82
C ARG A 112 30.14 -31.60 -1.31
N GLY A 113 29.93 -31.34 -2.60
CA GLY A 113 28.59 -31.29 -3.22
C GLY A 113 27.80 -30.01 -2.90
N THR A 114 28.38 -29.12 -2.06
CA THR A 114 27.87 -27.76 -1.82
C THR A 114 28.85 -26.73 -2.35
N ASP A 115 30.11 -26.85 -2.00
CA ASP A 115 31.16 -25.84 -2.28
C ASP A 115 32.05 -26.21 -3.48
N TYR A 116 31.84 -27.40 -4.05
CA TYR A 116 32.62 -27.93 -5.16
C TYR A 116 31.91 -29.07 -5.89
N PRO A 117 32.05 -29.20 -7.20
CA PRO A 117 32.61 -28.20 -8.15
C PRO A 117 31.60 -27.10 -8.44
N ILE A 118 32.07 -25.85 -8.57
CA ILE A 118 31.28 -24.74 -9.04
C ILE A 118 31.77 -24.35 -10.44
N THR A 119 30.89 -24.40 -11.41
CA THR A 119 31.12 -24.04 -12.81
C THR A 119 30.20 -22.90 -13.24
N GLU A 120 30.25 -22.50 -14.48
CA GLU A 120 29.33 -21.51 -15.07
C GLU A 120 27.86 -21.95 -14.93
N GLU A 121 27.59 -23.27 -14.96
CA GLU A 121 26.23 -23.81 -14.85
C GLU A 121 25.57 -23.49 -13.49
N GLU A 122 26.32 -23.54 -12.41
CA GLU A 122 25.84 -23.25 -11.07
C GLU A 122 25.86 -21.74 -10.76
N TYR A 123 26.66 -20.95 -11.47
CA TYR A 123 26.86 -19.55 -11.16
C TYR A 123 25.63 -18.69 -11.43
N ILE A 124 25.18 -17.91 -10.44
CA ILE A 124 24.07 -16.97 -10.57
C ILE A 124 24.56 -15.52 -10.61
N GLY A 125 25.61 -15.19 -9.88
CA GLY A 125 26.17 -13.86 -9.86
C GLY A 125 27.05 -13.57 -8.63
N LYS A 126 27.67 -12.41 -8.62
CA LYS A 126 28.53 -11.91 -7.55
C LYS A 126 27.77 -10.95 -6.64
N VAL A 127 28.04 -10.99 -5.36
CA VAL A 127 27.45 -10.06 -4.38
C VAL A 127 28.05 -8.68 -4.59
N ALA A 128 27.19 -7.72 -5.00
CA ALA A 128 27.56 -6.33 -5.22
C ALA A 128 27.31 -5.46 -3.99
N TYR A 129 26.17 -5.66 -3.30
CA TYR A 129 25.80 -4.87 -2.14
C TYR A 129 25.16 -5.73 -1.05
N ILE A 130 25.30 -5.28 0.19
CA ILE A 130 24.71 -5.91 1.38
C ILE A 130 23.85 -4.86 2.08
N ILE A 131 22.60 -5.20 2.35
CA ILE A 131 21.68 -4.37 3.14
C ILE A 131 21.43 -5.09 4.47
N PRO A 132 22.01 -4.59 5.57
CA PRO A 132 21.97 -5.30 6.83
C PRO A 132 20.56 -5.43 7.39
N GLN A 133 20.18 -6.62 7.84
CA GLN A 133 19.00 -6.95 8.66
C GLN A 133 17.63 -6.57 8.09
N VAL A 134 17.52 -6.02 6.87
CA VAL A 134 16.23 -5.68 6.25
C VAL A 134 15.37 -6.93 6.01
N GLY A 135 15.99 -8.08 5.84
CA GLY A 135 15.32 -9.37 5.71
C GLY A 135 14.46 -9.78 6.91
N TYR A 136 14.60 -9.16 8.09
CA TYR A 136 13.68 -9.39 9.23
C TYR A 136 12.22 -9.10 8.87
N ILE A 137 11.96 -8.16 7.95
CA ILE A 137 10.61 -7.86 7.47
C ILE A 137 9.96 -9.13 6.89
N THR A 138 10.74 -9.96 6.21
CA THR A 138 10.22 -11.21 5.63
C THR A 138 9.78 -12.22 6.69
N GLN A 139 10.37 -12.18 7.89
CA GLN A 139 9.97 -13.03 9.02
C GLN A 139 8.62 -12.59 9.60
N ILE A 140 8.41 -11.26 9.72
CA ILE A 140 7.14 -10.70 10.22
C ILE A 140 5.99 -11.07 9.27
N LEU A 141 6.29 -11.20 7.96
CA LEU A 141 5.31 -11.57 6.94
C LEU A 141 5.09 -13.08 6.80
N LYS A 142 5.82 -13.93 7.53
CA LYS A 142 5.59 -15.39 7.54
C LYS A 142 4.38 -15.78 8.39
N PRO A 143 3.68 -16.88 8.05
CA PRO A 143 2.66 -17.44 8.93
C PRO A 143 3.24 -17.80 10.32
N PRO A 144 2.50 -17.60 11.42
CA PRO A 144 1.12 -17.11 11.50
C PRO A 144 0.98 -15.57 11.53
N MET A 145 2.08 -14.80 11.61
CA MET A 145 2.06 -13.35 11.85
C MET A 145 1.35 -12.57 10.73
N ASN A 146 1.51 -12.98 9.47
CA ASN A 146 0.82 -12.34 8.34
C ASN A 146 -0.71 -12.39 8.48
N TYR A 147 -1.28 -13.50 8.97
CA TYR A 147 -2.74 -13.61 9.19
C TYR A 147 -3.22 -12.64 10.27
N ILE A 148 -2.43 -12.44 11.33
CA ILE A 148 -2.73 -11.49 12.41
C ILE A 148 -2.73 -10.06 11.86
N ILE A 149 -1.73 -9.70 11.08
CA ILE A 149 -1.62 -8.37 10.45
C ILE A 149 -2.82 -8.13 9.51
N ILE A 150 -3.15 -9.10 8.67
CA ILE A 150 -4.30 -9.01 7.76
C ILE A 150 -5.60 -8.86 8.55
N ALA A 151 -5.78 -9.64 9.62
CA ALA A 151 -6.97 -9.56 10.47
C ALA A 151 -7.12 -8.18 11.14
N ILE A 152 -6.00 -7.59 11.62
CA ILE A 152 -5.98 -6.24 12.20
C ILE A 152 -6.35 -5.20 11.14
N VAL A 153 -5.76 -5.26 9.94
CA VAL A 153 -6.07 -4.33 8.84
C VAL A 153 -7.54 -4.40 8.44
N ILE A 154 -8.07 -5.62 8.30
CA ILE A 154 -9.50 -5.83 8.01
C ILE A 154 -10.36 -5.28 9.15
N GLY A 155 -10.00 -5.53 10.40
CA GLY A 155 -10.70 -5.01 11.58
C GLY A 155 -10.77 -3.48 11.59
N ILE A 156 -9.64 -2.81 11.34
CA ILE A 156 -9.57 -1.34 11.24
C ILE A 156 -10.44 -0.83 10.09
N MET A 157 -10.39 -1.49 8.93
CA MET A 157 -11.23 -1.12 7.78
C MET A 157 -12.73 -1.23 8.10
N ILE A 158 -13.14 -2.30 8.79
CA ILE A 158 -14.53 -2.52 9.22
C ILE A 158 -14.95 -1.42 10.19
N ILE A 159 -14.15 -1.14 11.23
CA ILE A 159 -14.44 -0.08 12.22
C ILE A 159 -14.57 1.27 11.51
N LYS A 160 -13.65 1.62 10.62
CA LYS A 160 -13.69 2.87 9.84
C LYS A 160 -14.95 2.97 8.96
N GLN A 161 -15.39 1.86 8.38
CA GLN A 161 -16.59 1.81 7.56
C GLN A 161 -17.87 2.02 8.41
N PHE A 162 -17.91 1.47 9.64
CA PHE A 162 -19.02 1.69 10.56
C PHE A 162 -19.05 3.12 11.09
N THR A 163 -17.88 3.72 11.38
CA THR A 163 -17.79 5.10 11.89
C THR A 163 -18.20 6.12 10.81
N ASN A 164 -17.80 5.92 9.56
CA ASN A 164 -18.23 6.78 8.46
C ASN A 164 -19.74 6.70 8.21
N LYS A 165 -20.35 5.49 8.32
CA LYS A 165 -21.80 5.33 8.20
C LYS A 165 -22.58 6.09 9.29
N LYS A 166 -22.05 6.18 10.53
CA LYS A 166 -22.68 6.96 11.58
C LYS A 166 -22.65 8.46 11.30
N LYS A 167 -21.53 8.98 10.79
CA LYS A 167 -21.42 10.40 10.41
C LYS A 167 -22.39 10.78 9.28
N ASP A 168 -22.50 9.95 8.24
CA ASP A 168 -23.41 10.20 7.13
C ASP A 168 -24.86 10.24 7.59
N VAL A 169 -25.26 9.42 8.56
CA VAL A 169 -26.62 9.42 9.13
C VAL A 169 -26.86 10.66 10.01
N GLU A 170 -25.91 11.05 10.85
CA GLU A 170 -25.99 12.27 11.68
C GLU A 170 -26.09 13.54 10.82
N ASP A 171 -25.29 13.63 9.75
CA ASP A 171 -25.31 14.76 8.81
C ASP A 171 -26.63 14.84 8.03
N VAL A 172 -27.26 13.70 7.70
CA VAL A 172 -28.57 13.67 7.03
C VAL A 172 -29.67 14.11 7.98
N ILE A 173 -29.70 13.58 9.21
CA ILE A 173 -30.71 13.94 10.23
C ILE A 173 -30.61 15.42 10.58
N SER A 174 -29.41 15.96 10.78
CA SER A 174 -29.22 17.37 11.11
C SER A 174 -29.67 18.32 9.99
N LYS A 175 -29.43 17.95 8.72
CA LYS A 175 -29.92 18.72 7.55
C LYS A 175 -31.42 18.68 7.39
N GLU A 176 -32.03 17.53 7.64
CA GLU A 176 -33.48 17.35 7.55
C GLU A 176 -34.20 18.13 8.67
N THR A 177 -33.68 18.09 9.89
CA THR A 177 -34.20 18.85 11.04
C THR A 177 -34.04 20.36 10.82
N LEU A 178 -32.92 20.84 10.30
CA LEU A 178 -32.70 22.25 9.97
C LEU A 178 -33.65 22.74 8.87
N LYS A 179 -33.99 21.87 7.89
CA LYS A 179 -34.95 22.20 6.85
C LYS A 179 -36.37 22.29 7.37
N GLU A 180 -36.80 21.35 8.20
CA GLU A 180 -38.11 21.38 8.85
C GLU A 180 -38.28 22.64 9.74
N LEU A 181 -37.24 23.00 10.54
CA LEU A 181 -37.27 24.23 11.34
C LEU A 181 -37.36 25.51 10.48
N SER A 182 -36.67 25.53 9.33
CA SER A 182 -36.74 26.66 8.40
C SER A 182 -38.10 26.79 7.71
N ASP A 183 -38.74 25.67 7.41
CA ASP A 183 -40.05 25.65 6.77
C ASP A 183 -41.17 26.05 7.77
N ILE A 184 -41.05 25.65 9.05
CA ILE A 184 -41.94 26.07 10.15
C ILE A 184 -41.82 27.56 10.40
N GLY A 185 -40.56 28.07 10.51
CA GLY A 185 -40.30 29.50 10.69
C GLY A 185 -40.86 30.37 9.56
N LYS A 186 -40.77 29.94 8.30
CA LYS A 186 -41.40 30.62 7.18
C LYS A 186 -42.92 30.65 7.27
N SER A 187 -43.57 29.52 7.68
CA SER A 187 -45.01 29.46 7.77
C SER A 187 -45.58 30.31 8.91
N GLU A 188 -44.84 30.52 9.99
CA GLU A 188 -45.20 31.42 11.10
C GLU A 188 -45.08 32.89 10.68
N VAL A 189 -43.97 33.28 10.04
CA VAL A 189 -43.77 34.63 9.52
C VAL A 189 -44.80 35.00 8.48
N ASP A 190 -45.15 34.09 7.55
CA ASP A 190 -46.18 34.35 6.53
C ASP A 190 -47.59 34.48 7.14
N LYS A 191 -47.90 33.80 8.27
CA LYS A 191 -49.14 33.95 9.00
C LYS A 191 -49.21 35.31 9.74
N GLU A 192 -48.16 35.68 10.41
CA GLU A 192 -48.07 36.96 11.18
C GLU A 192 -48.20 38.14 10.21
N TYR A 193 -47.49 38.06 9.07
CA TYR A 193 -47.61 39.09 8.02
C TYR A 193 -49.02 39.17 7.42
N SER A 194 -49.72 38.07 7.24
CA SER A 194 -51.10 38.04 6.71
C SER A 194 -52.14 38.51 7.71
N GLU A 195 -51.91 38.35 9.03
CA GLU A 195 -52.75 38.92 10.10
C GLU A 195 -52.59 40.43 10.23
N ASP A 196 -51.32 40.94 10.19
CA ASP A 196 -51.05 42.38 10.24
C ASP A 196 -51.62 43.13 9.04
N VAL A 197 -51.56 42.56 7.83
CA VAL A 197 -52.17 43.14 6.64
C VAL A 197 -53.68 43.20 6.78
N LYS A 198 -54.34 42.16 7.28
CA LYS A 198 -55.80 42.17 7.52
C LYS A 198 -56.20 43.18 8.57
N ILE A 199 -55.44 43.34 9.64
CA ILE A 199 -55.71 44.32 10.72
C ILE A 199 -55.61 45.74 10.14
N SER A 200 -54.59 46.03 9.32
CA SER A 200 -54.40 47.34 8.66
C SER A 200 -55.56 47.66 7.71
N GLU A 201 -56.03 46.71 6.87
CA GLU A 201 -57.16 46.89 6.01
C GLU A 201 -58.49 47.16 6.73
N ILE A 202 -58.71 46.46 7.89
CA ILE A 202 -59.89 46.66 8.72
C ILE A 202 -59.89 48.02 9.41
N THR A 203 -58.73 48.52 9.83
CA THR A 203 -58.59 49.86 10.43
C THR A 203 -58.80 50.96 9.41
N GLU A 204 -58.24 50.87 8.20
CA GLU A 204 -58.40 51.83 7.12
C GLU A 204 -59.87 51.90 6.63
N ASN A 205 -60.58 50.76 6.50
CA ASN A 205 -62.00 50.75 6.18
C ASN A 205 -62.89 51.39 7.27
N LYS A 206 -62.55 51.19 8.55
CA LYS A 206 -63.29 51.83 9.65
C LYS A 206 -63.09 53.33 9.72
N GLU A 207 -61.90 53.83 9.39
CA GLU A 207 -61.59 55.25 9.32
C GLU A 207 -62.34 55.93 8.20
N ASN A 208 -62.38 55.31 7.04
CA ASN A 208 -63.11 55.79 5.83
C ASN A 208 -64.61 55.81 6.08
N ASP A 209 -65.22 54.78 6.73
CA ASP A 209 -66.63 54.76 7.09
C ASP A 209 -67.00 55.83 8.14
N PHE A 210 -66.05 56.15 9.06
CA PHE A 210 -66.23 57.18 10.05
C PHE A 210 -66.17 58.59 9.50
N GLU A 211 -65.28 58.86 8.52
CA GLU A 211 -65.24 60.14 7.78
C GLU A 211 -66.49 60.33 6.97
N LYS A 212 -66.96 59.33 6.25
CA LYS A 212 -68.16 59.36 5.42
C LYS A 212 -69.43 59.67 6.29
N SER A 213 -69.51 59.15 7.49
CA SER A 213 -70.60 59.38 8.42
C SER A 213 -70.58 60.80 9.02
N LYS A 214 -69.46 61.53 8.98
CA LYS A 214 -69.38 62.94 9.38
C LYS A 214 -69.80 63.89 8.28
N GLU A 215 -69.46 63.61 7.01
CA GLU A 215 -69.85 64.40 5.86
C GLU A 215 -71.40 64.37 5.66
N ASP A 216 -72.04 63.25 5.92
CA ASP A 216 -73.50 63.12 5.78
C ASP A 216 -74.31 63.88 6.88
N LYS A 217 -73.63 64.30 8.00
CA LYS A 217 -74.28 65.05 9.10
C LYS A 217 -74.04 66.58 9.02
N GLU A 218 -73.23 67.06 8.15
CA GLU A 218 -72.95 68.50 7.97
C GLU A 218 -73.75 69.11 6.84
N ASN A 219 -74.53 68.30 6.03
CA ASN A 219 -75.31 68.70 4.94
C ASN A 219 -76.84 68.61 5.12
N ASP A 220 -77.36 68.50 6.36
CA ASP A 220 -78.78 68.52 6.74
C ASP A 220 -78.96 69.71 7.77
#